data_ee1d83276d06367c2b814778e758ef60
#
_entry.id   ee1d83276d06367c2b814778e758ef60
#
_cell.length_a   1.000
_cell.length_b   1.000
_cell.length_c   1.000
_cell.angle_alpha   90.00
_cell.angle_beta   90.00
_cell.angle_gamma   90.00
#
_symmetry.space_group_name_H-M   'P 1'
#
loop_
_entity.id
_entity.type
_entity.pdbx_description
1 polymer ?
#
loop_
_entity_poly.entity_id
_entity_poly.type
_entity_poly.pdbx_seq_one_letter_code
_entity_poly.pdbx_strand_id
1 'polypeptide(L)'
;KVAPHYDVHRNVACVVAGRRHFTLYPPDQIANLYPGPILGAPGGVPISMVDIWDPDFDKHPGYADAGETAQEATLEPGDAIYIPTLWWHAVESLEAINVLVNYWWGGTADTDLSPNDSLLHALLTIAQLDDDQREAWRAYFDYYVFRTGRDPQAHLPAGLDDIVTSLSPEQAGSVRQFLAEKLQ
;
A
#
# COMPACT_ATOMS: atom_id res chain seq x y z
N LYS A 1 -2.44 -15.25 -15.73
CA LYS A 1 -2.94 -13.92 -15.33
C LYS A 1 -2.89 -13.80 -13.82
N VAL A 2 -2.45 -12.64 -13.32
CA VAL A 2 -2.49 -12.26 -11.92
C VAL A 2 -3.38 -11.03 -11.80
N ALA A 3 -4.46 -11.15 -11.02
CA ALA A 3 -5.42 -10.07 -10.80
C ALA A 3 -4.77 -8.85 -10.15
N PRO A 4 -5.33 -7.64 -10.32
CA PRO A 4 -4.78 -6.44 -9.69
C PRO A 4 -4.68 -6.62 -8.17
N HIS A 5 -3.49 -6.39 -7.64
CA HIS A 5 -3.13 -6.38 -6.23
C HIS A 5 -2.03 -5.35 -6.01
N TYR A 6 -1.67 -5.10 -4.78
CA TYR A 6 -0.55 -4.20 -4.45
C TYR A 6 0.47 -4.90 -3.56
N ASP A 7 1.71 -4.41 -3.61
CA ASP A 7 2.76 -4.78 -2.67
C ASP A 7 3.04 -3.63 -1.70
N VAL A 8 3.38 -3.96 -0.45
CA VAL A 8 3.83 -2.96 0.53
C VAL A 8 5.29 -2.53 0.29
N HIS A 9 6.01 -3.28 -0.52
CA HIS A 9 7.39 -3.02 -0.91
C HIS A 9 7.46 -2.27 -2.24
N ARG A 10 8.58 -1.58 -2.48
CA ARG A 10 8.98 -1.20 -3.83
C ARG A 10 9.43 -2.44 -4.57
N ASN A 11 9.17 -2.50 -5.86
CA ASN A 11 9.44 -3.69 -6.67
C ASN A 11 10.04 -3.29 -8.02
N VAL A 12 11.09 -3.99 -8.44
CA VAL A 12 11.52 -4.01 -9.84
C VAL A 12 11.30 -5.42 -10.36
N ALA A 13 10.44 -5.51 -11.37
CA ALA A 13 10.12 -6.77 -12.05
C ALA A 13 10.90 -6.85 -13.38
N CYS A 14 11.79 -7.85 -13.50
CA CYS A 14 12.65 -8.05 -14.65
C CYS A 14 12.16 -9.27 -15.45
N VAL A 15 11.84 -9.09 -16.73
CA VAL A 15 11.48 -10.20 -17.61
C VAL A 15 12.75 -10.89 -18.11
N VAL A 16 12.87 -12.18 -17.82
CA VAL A 16 14.02 -13.00 -18.22
C VAL A 16 13.72 -13.83 -19.46
N ALA A 17 12.48 -14.34 -19.57
CA ALA A 17 12.03 -15.09 -20.74
C ALA A 17 10.51 -14.90 -20.95
N GLY A 18 10.09 -14.97 -22.21
CA GLY A 18 8.71 -14.71 -22.62
C GLY A 18 8.34 -13.23 -22.53
N ARG A 19 7.12 -12.88 -22.92
CA ARG A 19 6.60 -11.52 -22.85
C ARG A 19 5.51 -11.41 -21.79
N ARG A 20 5.46 -10.26 -21.08
CA ARG A 20 4.45 -9.97 -20.07
C ARG A 20 3.84 -8.60 -20.30
N HIS A 21 2.55 -8.54 -20.13
CA HIS A 21 1.81 -7.29 -20.08
C HIS A 21 1.53 -6.91 -18.62
N PHE A 22 1.84 -5.68 -18.27
CA PHE A 22 1.59 -5.08 -16.96
C PHE A 22 0.57 -3.96 -17.10
N THR A 23 -0.40 -3.93 -16.18
CA THR A 23 -1.32 -2.82 -16.00
C THR A 23 -1.18 -2.32 -14.58
N LEU A 24 -0.81 -1.04 -14.42
CA LEU A 24 -0.57 -0.40 -13.13
C LEU A 24 -1.60 0.69 -12.87
N TYR A 25 -2.05 0.79 -11.62
CA TYR A 25 -2.98 1.84 -11.19
C TYR A 25 -2.41 2.56 -9.97
N PRO A 26 -2.52 3.90 -9.88
CA PRO A 26 -2.04 4.64 -8.71
C PRO A 26 -2.86 4.31 -7.46
N PRO A 27 -2.28 4.48 -6.25
CA PRO A 27 -2.91 4.09 -4.99
C PRO A 27 -4.24 4.79 -4.69
N ASP A 28 -4.46 6.01 -5.22
CA ASP A 28 -5.70 6.75 -5.05
C ASP A 28 -6.91 6.12 -5.77
N GLN A 29 -6.67 5.17 -6.66
CA GLN A 29 -7.70 4.39 -7.34
C GLN A 29 -8.20 3.19 -6.52
N ILE A 30 -7.77 3.04 -5.28
CA ILE A 30 -8.16 1.90 -4.42
C ILE A 30 -9.68 1.68 -4.36
N ALA A 31 -10.48 2.73 -4.25
CA ALA A 31 -11.94 2.62 -4.20
C ALA A 31 -12.53 2.13 -5.53
N ASN A 32 -11.94 2.55 -6.65
CA ASN A 32 -12.35 2.22 -8.01
C ASN A 32 -11.87 0.82 -8.46
N LEU A 33 -10.95 0.22 -7.72
CA LEU A 33 -10.46 -1.15 -7.93
C LEU A 33 -11.21 -2.20 -7.08
N TYR A 34 -12.16 -1.79 -6.26
CA TYR A 34 -13.02 -2.69 -5.47
C TYR A 34 -12.23 -3.78 -4.74
N PRO A 35 -11.42 -3.44 -3.72
CA PRO A 35 -10.62 -4.41 -2.99
C PRO A 35 -11.49 -5.52 -2.38
N GLY A 36 -11.02 -6.75 -2.47
CA GLY A 36 -11.59 -7.86 -1.73
C GLY A 36 -11.28 -7.79 -0.22
N PRO A 37 -11.59 -8.84 0.53
CA PRO A 37 -11.36 -8.89 1.98
C PRO A 37 -9.89 -8.61 2.34
N ILE A 38 -9.68 -7.73 3.32
CA ILE A 38 -8.32 -7.39 3.78
C ILE A 38 -7.66 -8.51 4.58
N LEU A 39 -8.47 -9.37 5.21
CA LEU A 39 -7.98 -10.53 5.97
C LEU A 39 -8.24 -11.82 5.18
N GLY A 40 -7.28 -12.72 5.21
CA GLY A 40 -7.38 -14.04 4.56
C GLY A 40 -7.16 -14.03 3.05
N ALA A 41 -6.72 -12.90 2.48
CA ALA A 41 -6.38 -12.83 1.06
C ALA A 41 -5.12 -13.67 0.75
N PRO A 42 -5.08 -14.35 -0.41
CA PRO A 42 -3.85 -14.99 -0.87
C PRO A 42 -2.71 -13.98 -0.99
N GLY A 43 -1.54 -14.28 -0.40
CA GLY A 43 -0.42 -13.34 -0.40
C GLY A 43 -0.48 -12.23 0.66
N GLY A 44 -1.52 -12.21 1.51
CA GLY A 44 -1.62 -11.29 2.66
C GLY A 44 -2.08 -9.88 2.33
N VAL A 45 -2.43 -9.60 1.08
CA VAL A 45 -2.97 -8.31 0.63
C VAL A 45 -4.25 -8.51 -0.19
N PRO A 46 -5.21 -7.58 -0.15
CA PRO A 46 -6.40 -7.66 -0.98
C PRO A 46 -6.09 -7.70 -2.47
N ILE A 47 -6.88 -8.45 -3.20
CA ILE A 47 -6.93 -8.42 -4.67
C ILE A 47 -8.18 -7.67 -5.12
N SER A 48 -8.12 -7.07 -6.29
CA SER A 48 -9.29 -6.44 -6.91
C SER A 48 -10.39 -7.48 -7.20
N MET A 49 -11.63 -7.09 -6.95
CA MET A 49 -12.81 -7.88 -7.33
C MET A 49 -13.25 -7.63 -8.77
N VAL A 50 -12.58 -6.70 -9.47
CA VAL A 50 -12.83 -6.43 -10.89
C VAL A 50 -12.04 -7.42 -11.74
N ASP A 51 -12.71 -8.10 -12.68
CA ASP A 51 -12.02 -8.76 -13.78
C ASP A 51 -11.65 -7.70 -14.83
N ILE A 52 -10.41 -7.25 -14.81
CA ILE A 52 -9.94 -6.17 -15.71
C ILE A 52 -9.85 -6.60 -17.17
N TRP A 53 -9.92 -7.89 -17.47
CA TRP A 53 -9.90 -8.43 -18.82
C TRP A 53 -11.30 -8.60 -19.43
N ASP A 54 -12.35 -8.57 -18.59
CA ASP A 54 -13.77 -8.58 -18.97
C ASP A 54 -14.59 -7.81 -17.90
N PRO A 55 -14.43 -6.48 -17.84
CA PRO A 55 -14.97 -5.69 -16.75
C PRO A 55 -16.50 -5.54 -16.83
N ASP A 56 -17.17 -5.89 -15.75
CA ASP A 56 -18.58 -5.63 -15.55
C ASP A 56 -18.77 -4.21 -14.94
N PHE A 57 -19.04 -3.25 -15.81
CA PHE A 57 -19.24 -1.85 -15.40
C PHE A 57 -20.57 -1.60 -14.67
N ASP A 58 -21.56 -2.48 -14.82
CA ASP A 58 -22.81 -2.37 -14.04
C ASP A 58 -22.54 -2.72 -12.58
N LYS A 59 -21.69 -3.71 -12.33
CA LYS A 59 -21.27 -4.14 -11.00
C LYS A 59 -20.17 -3.26 -10.41
N HIS A 60 -19.28 -2.78 -11.23
CA HIS A 60 -18.09 -2.01 -10.83
C HIS A 60 -17.95 -0.69 -11.62
N PRO A 61 -18.94 0.24 -11.50
CA PRO A 61 -18.98 1.44 -12.33
C PRO A 61 -17.74 2.35 -12.17
N GLY A 62 -17.16 2.45 -10.97
CA GLY A 62 -15.96 3.24 -10.72
C GLY A 62 -14.70 2.72 -11.41
N TYR A 63 -14.72 1.48 -11.91
CA TYR A 63 -13.56 0.96 -12.64
C TYR A 63 -13.28 1.73 -13.95
N ALA A 64 -14.28 2.39 -14.53
CA ALA A 64 -14.05 3.27 -15.69
C ALA A 64 -12.99 4.36 -15.37
N ASP A 65 -13.12 5.01 -14.20
CA ASP A 65 -12.18 6.04 -13.74
C ASP A 65 -10.78 5.45 -13.48
N ALA A 66 -10.71 4.25 -12.87
CA ALA A 66 -9.43 3.56 -12.69
C ALA A 66 -8.77 3.24 -14.04
N GLY A 67 -9.55 2.80 -15.02
CA GLY A 67 -9.07 2.52 -16.38
C GLY A 67 -8.44 3.72 -17.06
N GLU A 68 -9.02 4.92 -16.89
CA GLU A 68 -8.48 6.18 -17.46
C GLU A 68 -7.09 6.55 -16.88
N THR A 69 -6.78 6.11 -15.67
CA THR A 69 -5.48 6.38 -15.01
C THR A 69 -4.47 5.24 -15.16
N ALA A 70 -4.89 4.13 -15.77
CA ALA A 70 -4.06 2.95 -15.93
C ALA A 70 -2.80 3.25 -16.77
N GLN A 71 -1.67 2.71 -16.31
CA GLN A 71 -0.42 2.72 -17.05
C GLN A 71 -0.12 1.29 -17.52
N GLU A 72 0.08 1.14 -18.81
CA GLU A 72 0.28 -0.18 -19.41
C GLU A 72 1.65 -0.30 -20.07
N ALA A 73 2.24 -1.48 -19.94
CA ALA A 73 3.50 -1.80 -20.61
C ALA A 73 3.56 -3.29 -20.96
N THR A 74 3.98 -3.57 -22.20
CA THR A 74 4.39 -4.93 -22.57
C THR A 74 5.89 -5.02 -22.54
N LEU A 75 6.41 -5.94 -21.74
CA LEU A 75 7.85 -6.13 -21.52
C LEU A 75 8.33 -7.40 -22.24
N GLU A 76 9.52 -7.30 -22.84
CA GLU A 76 10.26 -8.37 -23.49
C GLU A 76 11.43 -8.84 -22.62
N PRO A 77 12.08 -9.99 -22.94
CA PRO A 77 13.26 -10.42 -22.21
C PRO A 77 14.37 -9.36 -22.20
N GLY A 78 14.83 -9.00 -21.02
CA GLY A 78 15.80 -7.91 -20.77
C GLY A 78 15.18 -6.60 -20.29
N ASP A 79 13.86 -6.43 -20.41
CA ASP A 79 13.16 -5.27 -19.89
C ASP A 79 12.86 -5.43 -18.39
N ALA A 80 12.71 -4.28 -17.73
CA ALA A 80 12.31 -4.20 -16.33
C ALA A 80 11.30 -3.07 -16.12
N ILE A 81 10.39 -3.25 -15.16
CA ILE A 81 9.44 -2.23 -14.74
C ILE A 81 9.62 -1.96 -13.25
N TYR A 82 9.61 -0.68 -12.87
CA TYR A 82 9.54 -0.25 -11.49
C TYR A 82 8.10 -0.10 -11.05
N ILE A 83 7.71 -0.78 -9.98
CA ILE A 83 6.39 -0.70 -9.35
C ILE A 83 6.57 -0.04 -7.99
N PRO A 84 6.07 1.19 -7.79
CA PRO A 84 6.16 1.87 -6.50
C PRO A 84 5.33 1.16 -5.42
N THR A 85 5.63 1.43 -4.15
CA THR A 85 4.85 0.97 -2.99
C THR A 85 3.37 1.27 -3.18
N LEU A 86 2.50 0.29 -2.89
CA LEU A 86 1.04 0.36 -2.92
C LEU A 86 0.43 0.66 -4.31
N TRP A 87 1.23 0.70 -5.37
CA TRP A 87 0.65 0.72 -6.71
C TRP A 87 -0.01 -0.63 -7.01
N TRP A 88 -1.26 -0.56 -7.40
CA TRP A 88 -1.98 -1.74 -7.85
C TRP A 88 -1.42 -2.19 -9.20
N HIS A 89 -1.26 -3.48 -9.36
CA HIS A 89 -0.73 -4.01 -10.62
C HIS A 89 -1.32 -5.38 -10.96
N ALA A 90 -1.62 -5.54 -12.22
CA ALA A 90 -2.00 -6.81 -12.83
C ALA A 90 -0.91 -7.25 -13.80
N VAL A 91 -0.73 -8.55 -13.93
CA VAL A 91 0.27 -9.12 -14.82
C VAL A 91 -0.32 -10.25 -15.66
N GLU A 92 -0.12 -10.18 -16.97
CA GLU A 92 -0.51 -11.23 -17.90
C GLU A 92 0.71 -11.81 -18.62
N SER A 93 0.88 -13.12 -18.55
CA SER A 93 1.86 -13.82 -19.39
C SER A 93 1.32 -13.97 -20.80
N LEU A 94 2.03 -13.48 -21.79
CA LEU A 94 1.62 -13.53 -23.20
C LEU A 94 2.15 -14.78 -23.95
N GLU A 95 2.99 -15.56 -23.30
CA GLU A 95 3.61 -16.76 -23.88
C GLU A 95 3.54 -17.95 -22.92
N ALA A 96 3.66 -19.16 -23.45
CA ALA A 96 3.55 -20.39 -22.67
C ALA A 96 4.67 -20.57 -21.65
N ILE A 97 5.87 -20.05 -21.95
CA ILE A 97 7.03 -20.06 -21.05
C ILE A 97 7.37 -18.61 -20.69
N ASN A 98 7.34 -18.32 -19.42
CA ASN A 98 7.60 -17.00 -18.90
C ASN A 98 8.43 -17.09 -17.61
N VAL A 99 9.52 -16.32 -17.54
CA VAL A 99 10.35 -16.19 -16.35
C VAL A 99 10.44 -14.72 -15.98
N LEU A 100 10.07 -14.40 -14.73
CA LEU A 100 10.14 -13.08 -14.12
C LEU A 100 10.98 -13.18 -12.86
N VAL A 101 11.81 -12.20 -12.62
CA VAL A 101 12.57 -12.02 -11.37
C VAL A 101 12.19 -10.69 -10.76
N ASN A 102 11.72 -10.72 -9.51
CA ASN A 102 11.35 -9.54 -8.76
C ASN A 102 12.41 -9.23 -7.71
N TYR A 103 12.72 -7.94 -7.57
CA TYR A 103 13.55 -7.40 -6.50
C TYR A 103 12.70 -6.46 -5.67
N TRP A 104 12.45 -6.84 -4.41
CA TRP A 104 11.70 -6.05 -3.45
C TRP A 104 12.60 -5.40 -2.42
N TRP A 105 12.30 -4.15 -2.04
CA TRP A 105 13.01 -3.45 -0.97
C TRP A 105 12.13 -2.38 -0.31
N GLY A 106 12.50 -1.95 0.90
CA GLY A 106 11.70 -1.02 1.70
C GLY A 106 10.41 -1.68 2.20
N GLY A 107 9.41 -0.89 2.47
CA GLY A 107 8.10 -1.37 2.94
C GLY A 107 8.00 -1.53 4.45
N THR A 108 9.12 -1.57 5.16
CA THR A 108 9.20 -1.49 6.61
C THR A 108 10.10 -0.34 7.03
N ALA A 109 9.79 0.29 8.14
CA ALA A 109 10.73 1.18 8.81
C ALA A 109 11.81 0.35 9.52
N ASP A 110 12.88 1.01 9.98
CA ASP A 110 13.95 0.37 10.81
C ASP A 110 13.42 -0.23 12.13
N THR A 111 12.13 -0.15 12.35
CA THR A 111 11.40 -0.67 13.51
C THR A 111 10.94 -2.12 13.37
N ASP A 112 11.17 -2.77 12.23
CA ASP A 112 10.65 -4.11 11.87
C ASP A 112 9.11 -4.22 11.87
N LEU A 113 8.38 -3.10 11.93
CA LEU A 113 6.92 -3.04 11.88
C LEU A 113 6.45 -2.65 10.49
N SER A 114 5.43 -3.34 9.99
CA SER A 114 4.81 -3.01 8.73
C SER A 114 3.82 -1.85 8.89
N PRO A 115 3.77 -0.86 7.98
CA PRO A 115 2.68 0.11 7.92
C PRO A 115 1.29 -0.54 7.83
N ASN A 116 1.20 -1.75 7.28
CA ASN A 116 -0.04 -2.53 7.25
C ASN A 116 -0.54 -2.88 8.67
N ASP A 117 0.35 -3.09 9.64
CA ASP A 117 -0.04 -3.34 11.04
C ASP A 117 -0.75 -2.11 11.63
N SER A 118 -0.28 -0.90 11.27
CA SER A 118 -0.93 0.34 11.67
C SER A 118 -2.34 0.48 11.05
N LEU A 119 -2.51 0.07 9.79
CA LEU A 119 -3.82 0.03 9.14
C LEU A 119 -4.76 -0.94 9.85
N LEU A 120 -4.31 -2.16 10.16
CA LEU A 120 -5.11 -3.16 10.88
C LEU A 120 -5.51 -2.66 12.27
N HIS A 121 -4.59 -2.03 13.00
CA HIS A 121 -4.89 -1.43 14.30
C HIS A 121 -5.91 -0.27 14.16
N ALA A 122 -5.79 0.56 13.15
CA ALA A 122 -6.74 1.63 12.88
C ALA A 122 -8.15 1.11 12.52
N LEU A 123 -8.24 -0.05 11.83
CA LEU A 123 -9.52 -0.72 11.57
C LEU A 123 -10.19 -1.23 12.84
N LEU A 124 -9.40 -1.68 13.84
CA LEU A 124 -9.92 -2.13 15.14
C LEU A 124 -10.35 -0.95 16.04
N THR A 125 -9.84 0.23 15.80
CA THR A 125 -9.99 1.40 16.67
C THR A 125 -10.71 2.54 15.98
N ILE A 126 -10.03 3.29 15.13
CA ILE A 126 -10.53 4.53 14.50
C ILE A 126 -11.73 4.25 13.60
N ALA A 127 -11.70 3.16 12.83
CA ALA A 127 -12.79 2.83 11.92
C ALA A 127 -14.10 2.46 12.63
N GLN A 128 -14.05 2.18 13.94
CA GLN A 128 -15.23 1.87 14.77
C GLN A 128 -15.88 3.11 15.40
N LEU A 129 -15.28 4.29 15.24
CA LEU A 129 -15.77 5.54 15.77
C LEU A 129 -16.87 6.16 14.90
N ASP A 130 -17.62 7.11 15.43
CA ASP A 130 -18.57 7.92 14.69
C ASP A 130 -17.87 8.82 13.66
N ASP A 131 -18.61 9.32 12.67
CA ASP A 131 -18.06 10.05 11.52
C ASP A 131 -17.28 11.30 11.91
N ASP A 132 -17.78 12.08 12.88
CA ASP A 132 -17.14 13.28 13.40
C ASP A 132 -15.83 12.96 14.14
N GLN A 133 -15.82 11.87 14.89
CA GLN A 133 -14.61 11.39 15.57
C GLN A 133 -13.58 10.89 14.58
N ARG A 134 -13.98 10.13 13.54
CA ARG A 134 -13.06 9.70 12.48
C ARG A 134 -12.44 10.88 11.75
N GLU A 135 -13.25 11.91 11.45
CA GLU A 135 -12.73 13.10 10.77
C GLU A 135 -11.76 13.89 11.67
N ALA A 136 -12.04 13.98 12.99
CA ALA A 136 -11.08 14.56 13.93
C ALA A 136 -9.76 13.79 13.96
N TRP A 137 -9.80 12.44 14.00
CA TRP A 137 -8.60 11.62 13.94
C TRP A 137 -7.84 11.77 12.62
N ARG A 138 -8.52 11.96 11.49
CA ARG A 138 -7.87 12.26 10.22
C ARG A 138 -6.93 13.47 10.34
N ALA A 139 -7.40 14.58 10.93
CA ALA A 139 -6.58 15.76 11.11
C ALA A 139 -5.32 15.49 11.96
N TYR A 140 -5.40 14.62 12.96
CA TYR A 140 -4.24 14.22 13.77
C TYR A 140 -3.26 13.35 12.98
N PHE A 141 -3.76 12.40 12.20
CA PHE A 141 -2.91 11.58 11.31
C PHE A 141 -2.25 12.44 10.24
N ASP A 142 -2.98 13.37 9.63
CA ASP A 142 -2.43 14.30 8.66
C ASP A 142 -1.28 15.13 9.25
N TYR A 143 -1.42 15.57 10.48
CA TYR A 143 -0.41 16.37 11.16
C TYR A 143 0.80 15.54 11.63
N TYR A 144 0.58 14.44 12.37
CA TYR A 144 1.65 13.70 13.02
C TYR A 144 2.26 12.62 12.14
N VAL A 145 1.45 11.94 11.31
CA VAL A 145 1.88 10.76 10.54
C VAL A 145 2.20 11.13 9.10
N PHE A 146 1.26 11.77 8.39
CA PHE A 146 1.44 12.12 6.99
C PHE A 146 2.19 13.44 6.79
N ARG A 147 2.27 14.28 7.83
CA ARG A 147 3.00 15.55 7.84
C ARG A 147 2.58 16.49 6.71
N THR A 148 1.29 16.53 6.45
CA THR A 148 0.70 17.45 5.48
C THR A 148 0.58 18.82 6.11
N GLY A 149 1.50 19.74 5.80
CA GLY A 149 1.47 21.10 6.31
C GLY A 149 2.71 21.48 7.12
N ARG A 150 2.51 22.00 8.35
CA ARG A 150 3.62 22.44 9.20
C ARG A 150 4.33 21.25 9.85
N ASP A 151 5.64 21.36 10.00
CA ASP A 151 6.42 20.39 10.77
C ASP A 151 5.93 20.37 12.23
N PRO A 152 5.51 19.20 12.75
CA PRO A 152 5.03 19.05 14.11
C PRO A 152 6.02 19.47 15.20
N GLN A 153 7.32 19.49 14.89
CA GLN A 153 8.37 19.81 15.86
C GLN A 153 8.93 21.22 15.74
N ALA A 154 8.62 21.96 14.67
CA ALA A 154 9.22 23.27 14.41
C ALA A 154 9.02 24.31 15.52
N HIS A 155 8.04 24.12 16.40
CA HIS A 155 7.72 25.02 17.52
C HIS A 155 8.28 24.53 18.86
N LEU A 156 8.88 23.35 18.91
CA LEU A 156 9.41 22.81 20.16
C LEU A 156 10.76 23.45 20.48
N PRO A 157 11.03 23.76 21.75
CA PRO A 157 12.36 24.21 22.20
C PRO A 157 13.42 23.13 21.90
N ALA A 158 14.64 23.58 21.63
CA ALA A 158 15.78 22.68 21.43
C ALA A 158 15.95 21.74 22.64
N GLY A 159 16.09 20.45 22.38
CA GLY A 159 16.25 19.40 23.40
C GLY A 159 14.93 18.78 23.88
N LEU A 160 13.76 19.20 23.35
CA LEU A 160 12.50 18.51 23.49
C LEU A 160 12.24 17.69 22.23
N ASP A 161 13.07 16.69 22.01
CA ASP A 161 12.89 15.76 20.88
C ASP A 161 11.71 14.83 21.19
N ASP A 162 10.69 14.86 20.33
CA ASP A 162 9.55 13.98 20.43
C ASP A 162 9.67 12.81 19.45
N ILE A 163 8.87 11.76 19.67
CA ILE A 163 8.79 10.55 18.85
C ILE A 163 8.34 10.82 17.39
N VAL A 164 7.98 12.04 17.06
CA VAL A 164 7.32 12.40 15.81
C VAL A 164 8.25 12.35 14.58
N THR A 165 9.55 12.61 14.71
CA THR A 165 10.45 12.71 13.54
C THR A 165 11.40 11.54 13.39
N SER A 166 11.96 11.04 14.48
CA SER A 166 12.82 9.86 14.49
C SER A 166 12.75 9.19 15.85
N LEU A 167 12.43 7.91 15.86
CA LEU A 167 12.48 7.10 17.08
C LEU A 167 13.91 6.59 17.28
N SER A 168 14.48 6.86 18.44
CA SER A 168 15.64 6.09 18.86
C SER A 168 15.24 4.62 19.06
N PRO A 169 16.18 3.65 19.00
CA PRO A 169 15.86 2.25 19.27
C PRO A 169 15.19 2.03 20.62
N GLU A 170 15.55 2.82 21.64
CA GLU A 170 14.99 2.76 22.99
C GLU A 170 13.53 3.27 23.01
N GLN A 171 13.26 4.43 22.39
CA GLN A 171 11.91 4.97 22.24
C GLN A 171 11.00 4.03 21.46
N ALA A 172 11.50 3.48 20.34
CA ALA A 172 10.77 2.48 19.57
C ALA A 172 10.46 1.22 20.40
N GLY A 173 11.40 0.76 21.24
CA GLY A 173 11.20 -0.34 22.18
C GLY A 173 10.11 -0.05 23.20
N SER A 174 10.11 1.15 23.78
CA SER A 174 9.10 1.56 24.77
C SER A 174 7.70 1.65 24.16
N VAL A 175 7.58 2.23 22.95
CA VAL A 175 6.28 2.30 22.24
C VAL A 175 5.78 0.90 21.89
N ARG A 176 6.65 0.00 21.41
CA ARG A 176 6.27 -1.39 21.11
C ARG A 176 5.76 -2.12 22.34
N GLN A 177 6.46 -2.00 23.47
CA GLN A 177 6.02 -2.61 24.72
C GLN A 177 4.66 -2.08 25.16
N PHE A 178 4.46 -0.76 25.14
CA PHE A 178 3.18 -0.14 25.47
C PHE A 178 2.03 -0.65 24.59
N LEU A 179 2.25 -0.75 23.27
CA LEU A 179 1.23 -1.27 22.34
C LEU A 179 0.95 -2.74 22.59
N ALA A 180 1.98 -3.57 22.83
CA ALA A 180 1.80 -4.99 23.11
C ALA A 180 0.96 -5.24 24.38
N GLU A 181 1.11 -4.41 25.41
CA GLU A 181 0.30 -4.47 26.65
C GLU A 181 -1.17 -4.08 26.40
N LYS A 182 -1.46 -3.24 25.39
CA LYS A 182 -2.82 -2.82 25.05
C LYS A 182 -3.56 -3.78 24.12
N LEU A 183 -2.82 -4.65 23.43
CA LEU A 183 -3.38 -5.62 22.48
C LEU A 183 -3.65 -7.00 23.11
N GLN A 184 -3.39 -7.18 24.41
CA GLN A 184 -3.73 -8.37 25.20
C GLN A 184 -5.15 -8.28 25.74
#